data_5c8d7571ac1db21825e9f9cc4ccd8748
#
_entry.id   5c8d7571ac1db21825e9f9cc4ccd8748
#
_cell.length_a   1.000
_cell.length_b   1.000
_cell.length_c   1.000
_cell.angle_alpha   90.00
_cell.angle_beta   90.00
_cell.angle_gamma   90.00
#
_symmetry.space_group_name_H-M   'P 1'
#
loop_
_entity.id
_entity.type
_entity.pdbx_description
1 polymer ?
#
loop_
_entity_poly.entity_id
_entity_poly.type
_entity_poly.pdbx_seq_one_letter_code
_entity_poly.pdbx_strand_id
1 'polypeptide(L)' 'LELYALYKQATSGDVSGSRPGMIDFKGRAKFDAWTGKKGTSKNEAMTKYVALVGKLAG' A
#
# COMPACT_ATOMS: atom_id res chain seq x y z
N LEU A 1 7.54 3.43 -0.25
CA LEU A 1 6.09 3.45 0.03
C LEU A 1 5.30 2.50 -0.86
N GLU A 2 5.85 2.16 -2.02
CA GLU A 2 5.16 1.24 -2.94
C GLU A 2 4.98 -0.13 -2.28
N LEU A 3 6.01 -0.66 -1.62
CA LEU A 3 5.91 -1.94 -0.90
C LEU A 3 4.84 -1.87 0.19
N TYR A 4 4.82 -0.79 0.96
CA TYR A 4 3.83 -0.61 2.01
C TYR A 4 2.42 -0.61 1.41
N ALA A 5 2.22 0.15 0.33
CA ALA A 5 0.91 0.29 -0.31
C ALA A 5 0.40 -1.06 -0.83
N LEU A 6 1.27 -1.82 -1.49
CA LEU A 6 0.92 -3.14 -1.99
C LEU A 6 0.62 -4.10 -0.85
N TYR A 7 1.41 -4.06 0.21
CA TYR A 7 1.20 -4.90 1.39
C TYR A 7 -0.17 -4.62 2.03
N LYS A 8 -0.49 -3.34 2.21
CA LYS A 8 -1.79 -2.98 2.80
C LYS A 8 -2.94 -3.39 1.89
N GLN A 9 -2.80 -3.18 0.60
CA GLN A 9 -3.85 -3.58 -0.35
C GLN A 9 -4.02 -5.10 -0.37
N ALA A 10 -2.92 -5.85 -0.28
CA ALA A 10 -2.96 -7.31 -0.30
C ALA A 10 -3.56 -7.90 0.97
N THR A 11 -3.34 -7.26 2.12
CA THR A 11 -3.77 -7.80 3.41
C THR A 11 -5.11 -7.22 3.88
N SER A 12 -5.33 -5.94 3.66
CA SER A 12 -6.52 -5.23 4.15
C SER A 12 -7.53 -4.90 3.07
N GLY A 13 -7.14 -4.94 1.80
CA GLY A 13 -8.00 -4.53 0.71
C GLY A 13 -7.97 -3.01 0.53
N ASP A 14 -9.08 -2.46 0.02
CA ASP A 14 -9.17 -1.02 -0.22
C ASP A 14 -8.97 -0.20 1.04
N VAL A 15 -8.40 0.98 0.86
CA VAL A 15 -8.11 1.90 1.96
C VAL A 15 -9.39 2.18 2.75
N SER A 16 -9.26 2.20 4.08
CA SER A 16 -10.36 2.50 4.99
C SER A 16 -9.82 3.33 6.15
N GLY A 17 -10.74 3.93 6.89
CA GLY A 17 -10.39 4.78 8.02
C GLY A 17 -10.12 6.21 7.60
N SER A 18 -9.65 7.01 8.56
CA SER A 18 -9.40 8.43 8.34
C SER A 18 -7.92 8.67 8.01
N ARG A 19 -7.70 9.65 7.14
CA ARG A 19 -6.34 10.10 6.83
C ARG A 19 -5.70 10.66 8.10
N PRO A 20 -4.43 10.30 8.41
CA PRO A 20 -3.75 10.83 9.61
C PRO A 20 -3.69 12.35 9.64
N GLY A 21 -3.50 12.90 10.82
CA GLY A 21 -3.49 14.35 11.04
C GLY A 21 -2.35 15.05 10.30
N MET A 22 -2.47 16.39 10.22
CA MET A 22 -1.57 17.20 9.40
C MET A 22 -0.10 17.15 9.82
N ILE A 23 0.17 16.86 11.09
CA ILE A 23 1.56 16.78 11.59
C ILE A 23 2.15 15.39 11.45
N ASP A 24 1.36 14.39 11.09
CA ASP A 24 1.84 13.02 10.91
C ASP A 24 2.18 12.80 9.42
N PHE A 25 3.28 13.38 8.99
CA PHE A 25 3.67 13.34 7.58
C PHE A 25 3.92 11.92 7.08
N LYS A 26 4.56 11.08 7.90
CA LYS A 26 4.84 9.68 7.50
C LYS A 26 3.56 8.88 7.39
N GLY A 27 2.66 9.02 8.36
CA GLY A 27 1.38 8.35 8.34
C GLY A 27 0.53 8.76 7.14
N ARG A 28 0.52 10.07 6.82
CA ARG A 28 -0.21 10.58 5.67
C ARG A 28 0.36 10.05 4.36
N ALA A 29 1.69 9.99 4.24
CA ALA A 29 2.32 9.47 3.04
C ALA A 29 1.97 8.00 2.83
N LYS A 30 1.98 7.20 3.90
CA LYS A 30 1.61 5.79 3.84
C LYS A 30 0.13 5.63 3.46
N PHE A 31 -0.74 6.39 4.11
CA PHE A 31 -2.17 6.36 3.83
C PHE A 31 -2.45 6.73 2.38
N ASP A 32 -1.81 7.78 1.87
CA ASP A 32 -2.00 8.24 0.51
C ASP A 32 -1.49 7.21 -0.50
N ALA A 33 -0.37 6.54 -0.21
CA ALA A 33 0.17 5.48 -1.07
C ALA A 33 -0.81 4.31 -1.15
N TRP A 34 -1.39 3.91 -0.02
CA TRP A 34 -2.40 2.85 0.02
C TRP A 34 -3.66 3.28 -0.75
N THR A 35 -4.09 4.53 -0.57
CA THR A 35 -5.24 5.08 -1.30
C THR A 35 -5.03 4.96 -2.82
N GLY A 36 -3.81 5.16 -3.28
CA GLY A 36 -3.48 5.05 -4.69
C GLY A 36 -3.64 3.63 -5.24
N LYS A 37 -3.74 2.61 -4.40
CA LYS A 37 -3.95 1.22 -4.82
C LYS A 37 -5.42 0.81 -4.77
N LYS A 38 -6.31 1.69 -4.39
CA LYS A 38 -7.74 1.39 -4.29
C LYS A 38 -8.23 0.80 -5.62
N GLY A 39 -9.03 -0.25 -5.52
CA GLY A 39 -9.54 -0.95 -6.72
C GLY A 39 -8.70 -2.14 -7.12
N THR A 40 -7.48 -2.27 -6.63
CA THR A 40 -6.63 -3.44 -6.90
C THR A 40 -7.07 -4.60 -6.01
N SER A 41 -7.29 -5.77 -6.58
CA SER A 41 -7.68 -6.93 -5.79
C SER A 41 -6.54 -7.35 -4.86
N LYS A 42 -6.89 -8.05 -3.76
CA LYS A 42 -5.87 -8.56 -2.83
C LYS A 42 -4.88 -9.48 -3.52
N ASN A 43 -5.38 -10.36 -4.41
CA ASN A 43 -4.52 -11.28 -5.16
C ASN A 43 -3.58 -10.53 -6.08
N GLU A 44 -4.06 -9.55 -6.80
CA GLU A 44 -3.24 -8.76 -7.71
C GLU A 44 -2.18 -7.96 -6.93
N ALA A 45 -2.58 -7.36 -5.81
CA ALA A 45 -1.66 -6.60 -4.97
C ALA A 45 -0.56 -7.51 -4.41
N MET A 46 -0.92 -8.73 -4.00
CA MET A 46 0.07 -9.69 -3.50
C MET A 46 1.04 -10.11 -4.60
N THR A 47 0.53 -10.35 -5.80
CA THR A 47 1.38 -10.69 -6.95
C THR A 47 2.37 -9.58 -7.24
N LYS A 48 1.90 -8.33 -7.25
CA LYS A 48 2.77 -7.17 -7.47
C LYS A 48 3.76 -6.97 -6.33
N TYR A 49 3.33 -7.22 -5.09
CA TYR A 49 4.21 -7.13 -3.92
C TYR A 49 5.38 -8.11 -4.04
N VAL A 50 5.06 -9.36 -4.33
CA VAL A 50 6.09 -10.41 -4.47
C VAL A 50 7.04 -10.08 -5.62
N ALA A 51 6.50 -9.62 -6.75
CA ALA A 51 7.32 -9.25 -7.90
C ALA A 51 8.27 -8.11 -7.57
N LEU A 52 7.79 -7.10 -6.84
CA LEU A 52 8.60 -5.95 -6.46
C LEU A 52 9.68 -6.33 -5.46
N VAL A 53 9.35 -7.17 -4.47
CA VAL A 53 10.33 -7.68 -3.50
C VAL A 53 11.43 -8.44 -4.23
N GLY A 54 11.05 -9.31 -5.17
CA GLY A 54 12.03 -10.05 -5.97
C GLY A 54 12.93 -9.14 -6.78
N LYS A 55 12.37 -8.11 -7.37
CA LYS A 55 13.14 -7.13 -8.15
C LYS A 55 14.13 -6.36 -7.28
N LEU A 56 13.70 -5.96 -6.07
CA LEU A 56 14.56 -5.21 -5.16
C LEU A 56 15.64 -6.10 -4.54
N ALA A 57 15.31 -7.38 -4.31
CA ALA A 57 16.26 -8.32 -3.71
C ALA A 57 17.23 -8.90 -4.74
N GLY A 58 16.80 -8.95 -5.99
CA GLY A 58 17.62 -9.51 -7.06
C GLY A 58 18.48 -8.51 -7.74
#